data_6f3a6adf8522283963ef42973adef585
#
_entry.id   6f3a6adf8522283963ef42973adef585
#
_cell.length_a   1.000
_cell.length_b   1.000
_cell.length_c   1.000
_cell.angle_alpha   90.00
_cell.angle_beta   90.00
_cell.angle_gamma   90.00
#
_symmetry.space_group_name_H-M   'P 1'
#
loop_
_entity.id
_entity.type
_entity.pdbx_description
1 polymer ?
#
loop_
_entity_poly.entity_id
_entity_poly.type
_entity_poly.pdbx_seq_one_letter_code
_entity_poly.pdbx_strand_id
1 'polypeptide(L)'
;MSAMITVFKKELRDMFRDRRTVMISLVVGTLLGPVLMFGMIKLMANRVSTQMEKPLTLPVAGAENAPNLINWLKGQNIIIKPAPKDIDAAIADQSEDVVMRIGPEFGTQWRKSLPAEIELIHDSTRQDADIPVERIENLLENYGKTVGTLRLLARGVSPTAIQSLQIAHRDLATPQSRAGQVLSFLPYLLILTAFLGGAYLIIDVTAGERERQSLEPLLATPASRTAIMSGKILAACAFGMMSLVISLMAFKICFLFSSGLGVKVELLMGTISLLLVVLIPILLVGACLLTLIAASVKSVKEAQSYMSVLMMLPLLPTIILMVNPVKNQLWMFAVPFLSQNQMILKLVRGETIGKV
;
A
#
# COMPACT_ATOMS: atom_id res chain seq x y z
N MET A 1 32.59 -21.48 -27.96
CA MET A 1 31.59 -20.74 -27.15
C MET A 1 30.93 -19.70 -28.04
N SER A 2 29.61 -19.51 -28.02
CA SER A 2 28.97 -18.46 -28.82
C SER A 2 29.44 -17.08 -28.35
N ALA A 3 29.68 -16.14 -29.26
CA ALA A 3 30.09 -14.77 -28.94
C ALA A 3 29.16 -14.13 -27.91
N MET A 4 27.85 -14.44 -27.94
CA MET A 4 26.83 -14.01 -27.00
C MET A 4 27.19 -14.39 -25.54
N ILE A 5 27.58 -15.65 -25.30
CA ILE A 5 27.94 -16.14 -23.95
C ILE A 5 29.22 -15.47 -23.44
N THR A 6 30.15 -15.21 -24.35
CA THR A 6 31.41 -14.50 -23.99
C THR A 6 31.13 -13.07 -23.56
N VAL A 7 30.28 -12.33 -24.32
CA VAL A 7 29.85 -10.98 -23.95
C VAL A 7 29.07 -11.01 -22.61
N PHE A 8 28.10 -11.90 -22.47
CA PHE A 8 27.35 -12.07 -21.23
C PHE A 8 28.26 -12.23 -20.01
N LYS A 9 29.23 -13.16 -20.08
CA LYS A 9 30.16 -13.39 -18.97
C LYS A 9 31.06 -12.21 -18.70
N LYS A 10 31.51 -11.51 -19.74
CA LYS A 10 32.31 -10.30 -19.63
C LYS A 10 31.52 -9.22 -18.88
N GLU A 11 30.29 -8.90 -19.33
CA GLU A 11 29.47 -7.82 -18.73
C GLU A 11 29.17 -8.11 -17.26
N LEU A 12 28.80 -9.34 -16.92
CA LEU A 12 28.58 -9.71 -15.52
C LEU A 12 29.85 -9.58 -14.67
N ARG A 13 30.99 -10.02 -15.19
CA ARG A 13 32.28 -9.94 -14.47
C ARG A 13 32.70 -8.50 -14.24
N ASP A 14 32.59 -7.66 -15.26
CA ASP A 14 32.94 -6.25 -15.19
C ASP A 14 32.04 -5.51 -14.17
N MET A 15 30.74 -5.80 -14.17
CA MET A 15 29.83 -5.24 -13.22
C MET A 15 30.19 -5.63 -11.77
N PHE A 16 30.39 -6.91 -11.48
CA PHE A 16 30.76 -7.36 -10.12
C PHE A 16 32.12 -6.85 -9.65
N ARG A 17 32.99 -6.38 -10.57
CA ARG A 17 34.26 -5.72 -10.24
C ARG A 17 34.05 -4.34 -9.62
N ASP A 18 33.00 -3.62 -10.03
CA ASP A 18 32.60 -2.34 -9.40
C ASP A 18 31.68 -2.58 -8.18
N ARG A 19 32.31 -2.89 -7.06
CA ARG A 19 31.64 -3.19 -5.80
C ARG A 19 30.71 -2.05 -5.34
N ARG A 20 31.08 -0.79 -5.58
CA ARG A 20 30.33 0.38 -5.16
C ARG A 20 28.99 0.46 -5.91
N THR A 21 29.04 0.31 -7.20
CA THR A 21 27.85 0.33 -8.06
C THR A 21 26.94 -0.85 -7.80
N VAL A 22 27.49 -2.06 -7.62
CA VAL A 22 26.71 -3.25 -7.25
C VAL A 22 26.02 -3.04 -5.91
N MET A 23 26.71 -2.52 -4.90
CA MET A 23 26.11 -2.23 -3.59
C MET A 23 24.97 -1.21 -3.70
N ILE A 24 25.14 -0.14 -4.44
CA ILE A 24 24.11 0.90 -4.59
C ILE A 24 22.91 0.36 -5.37
N SER A 25 23.12 -0.27 -6.51
CA SER A 25 22.04 -0.72 -7.39
C SER A 25 21.32 -1.98 -6.88
N LEU A 26 22.06 -3.00 -6.46
CA LEU A 26 21.50 -4.26 -5.98
C LEU A 26 20.99 -4.18 -4.53
N VAL A 27 21.69 -3.49 -3.65
CA VAL A 27 21.32 -3.50 -2.24
C VAL A 27 20.43 -2.30 -1.93
N VAL A 28 20.91 -1.08 -2.10
CA VAL A 28 20.16 0.13 -1.73
C VAL A 28 18.92 0.29 -2.60
N GLY A 29 19.04 0.21 -3.93
CA GLY A 29 17.93 0.36 -4.86
C GLY A 29 16.85 -0.70 -4.67
N THR A 30 17.24 -1.93 -4.42
CA THR A 30 16.32 -3.07 -4.29
C THR A 30 15.66 -3.14 -2.91
N LEU A 31 16.37 -2.77 -1.84
CA LEU A 31 15.84 -2.78 -0.48
C LEU A 31 14.95 -1.57 -0.15
N LEU A 32 15.06 -0.49 -0.91
CA LEU A 32 14.30 0.73 -0.66
C LEU A 32 12.80 0.47 -0.61
N GLY A 33 12.25 -0.28 -1.57
CA GLY A 33 10.83 -0.63 -1.63
C GLY A 33 10.33 -1.40 -0.39
N PRO A 34 10.93 -2.55 -0.04
CA PRO A 34 10.59 -3.30 1.16
C PRO A 34 10.70 -2.48 2.45
N VAL A 35 11.77 -1.70 2.61
CA VAL A 35 12.00 -0.87 3.81
C VAL A 35 10.96 0.24 3.94
N LEU A 36 10.66 0.96 2.85
CA LEU A 36 9.62 1.99 2.84
C LEU A 36 8.23 1.40 3.16
N MET A 37 7.91 0.26 2.57
CA MET A 37 6.64 -0.41 2.81
C MET A 37 6.51 -0.87 4.28
N PHE A 38 7.56 -1.47 4.85
CA PHE A 38 7.58 -1.85 6.26
C PHE A 38 7.46 -0.64 7.18
N GLY A 39 8.19 0.45 6.89
CA GLY A 39 8.08 1.71 7.61
C GLY A 39 6.66 2.26 7.59
N MET A 40 5.99 2.23 6.43
CA MET A 40 4.61 2.68 6.29
C MET A 40 3.63 1.82 7.09
N ILE A 41 3.78 0.48 7.05
CA ILE A 41 2.98 -0.45 7.86
C ILE A 41 3.15 -0.13 9.36
N LYS A 42 4.38 0.04 9.81
CA LYS A 42 4.69 0.34 11.21
C LYS A 42 4.11 1.68 11.66
N LEU A 43 4.24 2.71 10.83
CA LEU A 43 3.67 4.03 11.11
C LEU A 43 2.14 3.97 11.20
N MET A 44 1.50 3.25 10.27
CA MET A 44 0.05 3.09 10.25
C MET A 44 -0.44 2.29 11.47
N ALA A 45 0.20 1.19 11.81
CA ALA A 45 -0.12 0.39 13.00
C ALA A 45 0.06 1.20 14.29
N ASN A 46 1.14 1.97 14.40
CA ASN A 46 1.39 2.82 15.57
C ASN A 46 0.35 3.96 15.68
N ARG A 47 -0.10 4.54 14.57
CA ARG A 47 -1.17 5.54 14.59
C ARG A 47 -2.46 4.96 15.15
N VAL A 48 -2.89 3.82 14.62
CA VAL A 48 -4.13 3.15 15.04
C VAL A 48 -4.08 2.78 16.53
N SER A 49 -3.02 2.11 16.99
CA SER A 49 -2.88 1.72 18.40
C SER A 49 -2.81 2.93 19.33
N THR A 50 -2.05 3.95 18.96
CA THR A 50 -1.90 5.16 19.78
C THR A 50 -3.22 5.94 19.88
N GLN A 51 -4.01 6.01 18.83
CA GLN A 51 -5.29 6.71 18.83
C GLN A 51 -6.39 5.92 19.57
N MET A 52 -6.31 4.58 19.57
CA MET A 52 -7.26 3.75 20.33
C MET A 52 -6.97 3.75 21.84
N GLU A 53 -5.72 3.82 22.24
CA GLU A 53 -5.29 3.77 23.66
C GLU A 53 -5.27 5.14 24.35
N LYS A 54 -5.05 6.22 23.61
CA LYS A 54 -5.06 7.56 24.18
C LYS A 54 -6.45 7.94 24.70
N PRO A 55 -6.53 8.58 25.89
CA PRO A 55 -7.78 9.20 26.33
C PRO A 55 -8.19 10.23 25.26
N LEU A 56 -9.40 10.05 24.72
CA LEU A 56 -9.94 10.97 23.72
C LEU A 56 -10.43 12.22 24.41
N THR A 57 -9.94 13.37 23.99
CA THR A 57 -10.46 14.66 24.47
C THR A 57 -11.65 15.06 23.61
N LEU A 58 -12.82 15.25 24.25
CA LEU A 58 -14.06 15.63 23.61
C LEU A 58 -14.56 16.97 24.14
N PRO A 59 -14.48 18.05 23.35
CA PRO A 59 -15.16 19.28 23.65
C PRO A 59 -16.68 19.11 23.57
N VAL A 60 -17.40 19.54 24.62
CA VAL A 60 -18.86 19.39 24.71
C VAL A 60 -19.51 20.73 25.00
N ALA A 61 -20.44 21.12 24.14
CA ALA A 61 -21.34 22.25 24.39
C ALA A 61 -22.66 21.72 24.96
N GLY A 62 -23.13 22.30 26.06
CA GLY A 62 -24.37 21.87 26.72
C GLY A 62 -24.21 20.58 27.55
N ALA A 63 -23.06 20.34 28.13
CA ALA A 63 -22.80 19.17 28.97
C ALA A 63 -23.76 19.06 30.16
N GLU A 64 -24.29 20.18 30.66
CA GLU A 64 -25.29 20.28 31.72
C GLU A 64 -26.65 19.69 31.33
N ASN A 65 -26.95 19.61 30.05
CA ASN A 65 -28.23 19.08 29.55
C ASN A 65 -28.32 17.55 29.63
N ALA A 66 -27.18 16.85 29.75
CA ALA A 66 -27.11 15.39 29.76
C ALA A 66 -26.06 14.83 30.79
N PRO A 67 -26.22 15.11 32.10
CA PRO A 67 -25.19 14.74 33.09
C PRO A 67 -24.93 13.23 33.15
N ASN A 68 -25.94 12.39 32.95
CA ASN A 68 -25.79 10.93 32.98
C ASN A 68 -24.95 10.43 31.80
N LEU A 69 -25.16 10.99 30.60
CA LEU A 69 -24.37 10.68 29.42
C LEU A 69 -22.90 11.11 29.61
N ILE A 70 -22.71 12.32 30.13
CA ILE A 70 -21.35 12.86 30.38
C ILE A 70 -20.61 12.00 31.41
N ASN A 71 -21.25 11.57 32.49
CA ASN A 71 -20.63 10.69 33.48
C ASN A 71 -20.31 9.31 32.90
N TRP A 72 -21.18 8.78 32.05
CA TRP A 72 -20.92 7.52 31.37
C TRP A 72 -19.75 7.62 30.40
N LEU A 73 -19.66 8.70 29.59
CA LEU A 73 -18.55 8.95 28.67
C LEU A 73 -17.20 9.09 29.40
N LYS A 74 -17.19 9.77 30.57
CA LYS A 74 -15.97 9.84 31.41
C LYS A 74 -15.49 8.45 31.84
N GLY A 75 -16.41 7.51 32.07
CA GLY A 75 -16.09 6.10 32.37
C GLY A 75 -15.51 5.33 31.17
N GLN A 76 -15.63 5.85 29.95
CA GLN A 76 -15.13 5.23 28.70
C GLN A 76 -13.78 5.78 28.22
N ASN A 77 -12.95 6.29 29.13
CA ASN A 77 -11.66 6.89 28.83
C ASN A 77 -11.74 8.12 27.91
N ILE A 78 -12.80 8.95 28.10
CA ILE A 78 -13.00 10.22 27.39
C ILE A 78 -12.81 11.37 28.39
N ILE A 79 -11.95 12.33 28.02
CA ILE A 79 -11.75 13.56 28.76
C ILE A 79 -12.69 14.63 28.22
N ILE A 80 -13.68 15.01 29.00
CA ILE A 80 -14.64 16.04 28.62
C ILE A 80 -14.02 17.42 28.87
N LYS A 81 -14.04 18.28 27.86
CA LYS A 81 -13.66 19.69 27.93
C LYS A 81 -14.83 20.59 27.58
N PRO A 82 -14.85 21.84 28.06
CA PRO A 82 -15.83 22.83 27.56
C PRO A 82 -15.57 23.10 26.07
N ALA A 83 -16.66 23.25 25.32
CA ALA A 83 -16.58 23.59 23.90
C ALA A 83 -15.99 24.99 23.71
N PRO A 84 -15.26 25.23 22.60
CA PRO A 84 -14.81 26.57 22.23
C PRO A 84 -16.01 27.48 21.94
N LYS A 85 -15.80 28.80 22.04
CA LYS A 85 -16.87 29.80 21.79
C LYS A 85 -17.37 29.76 20.35
N ASP A 86 -16.46 29.58 19.42
CA ASP A 86 -16.76 29.40 18.00
C ASP A 86 -16.35 28.00 17.58
N ILE A 87 -17.34 27.11 17.44
CA ILE A 87 -17.11 25.69 17.13
C ILE A 87 -16.68 25.55 15.67
N ASP A 88 -17.31 26.29 14.76
CA ASP A 88 -17.03 26.20 13.32
C ASP A 88 -15.60 26.67 13.02
N ALA A 89 -15.18 27.76 13.64
CA ALA A 89 -13.79 28.22 13.54
C ALA A 89 -12.81 27.19 14.11
N ALA A 90 -13.10 26.57 15.25
CA ALA A 90 -12.21 25.59 15.87
C ALA A 90 -12.04 24.31 15.04
N ILE A 91 -13.08 23.87 14.32
CA ILE A 91 -12.99 22.75 13.37
C ILE A 91 -12.21 23.18 12.12
N ALA A 92 -12.47 24.37 11.58
CA ALA A 92 -11.79 24.90 10.40
C ALA A 92 -10.29 25.14 10.64
N ASP A 93 -9.92 25.65 11.81
CA ASP A 93 -8.51 25.88 12.23
C ASP A 93 -7.77 24.60 12.61
N GLN A 94 -8.46 23.46 12.64
CA GLN A 94 -7.90 22.16 13.06
C GLN A 94 -7.44 22.13 14.53
N SER A 95 -7.97 23.01 15.38
CA SER A 95 -7.67 23.01 16.82
C SER A 95 -8.43 21.91 17.56
N GLU A 96 -9.59 21.49 17.03
CA GLU A 96 -10.35 20.34 17.51
C GLU A 96 -10.76 19.43 16.34
N ASP A 97 -10.79 18.13 16.59
CA ASP A 97 -11.13 17.14 15.54
C ASP A 97 -12.65 16.88 15.46
N VAL A 98 -13.31 16.95 16.62
CA VAL A 98 -14.75 16.74 16.76
C VAL A 98 -15.26 17.53 17.98
N VAL A 99 -16.46 18.09 17.85
CA VAL A 99 -17.15 18.76 18.94
C VAL A 99 -18.54 18.18 19.08
N MET A 100 -18.96 17.84 20.30
CA MET A 100 -20.30 17.35 20.59
C MET A 100 -21.15 18.50 21.12
N ARG A 101 -22.34 18.71 20.51
CA ARG A 101 -23.33 19.68 20.98
C ARG A 101 -24.57 18.97 21.48
N ILE A 102 -24.99 19.28 22.69
CA ILE A 102 -26.20 18.77 23.34
C ILE A 102 -27.19 19.92 23.52
N GLY A 103 -28.29 19.88 22.79
CA GLY A 103 -29.31 20.91 22.83
C GLY A 103 -30.04 20.98 24.18
N PRO A 104 -30.63 22.13 24.50
CA PRO A 104 -31.41 22.32 25.77
C PRO A 104 -32.64 21.40 25.83
N GLU A 105 -33.15 20.99 24.71
CA GLU A 105 -34.33 20.10 24.64
C GLU A 105 -34.00 18.64 24.97
N PHE A 106 -32.73 18.26 25.01
CA PHE A 106 -32.29 16.89 25.28
C PHE A 106 -32.95 16.31 26.55
N GLY A 107 -32.92 17.04 27.67
CA GLY A 107 -33.49 16.58 28.94
C GLY A 107 -35.00 16.40 28.89
N THR A 108 -35.73 17.18 28.09
CA THR A 108 -37.18 17.06 27.93
C THR A 108 -37.56 15.89 27.03
N GLN A 109 -36.87 15.71 25.92
CA GLN A 109 -37.03 14.57 25.02
C GLN A 109 -36.67 13.26 25.71
N TRP A 110 -35.57 13.25 26.47
CA TRP A 110 -35.13 12.09 27.22
C TRP A 110 -36.14 11.60 28.27
N ARG A 111 -36.72 12.54 29.06
CA ARG A 111 -37.75 12.23 30.06
C ARG A 111 -39.04 11.72 29.42
N LYS A 112 -39.40 12.23 28.26
CA LYS A 112 -40.58 11.76 27.48
C LYS A 112 -40.34 10.44 26.77
N SER A 113 -39.12 9.85 26.90
CA SER A 113 -38.72 8.64 26.18
C SER A 113 -38.71 8.80 24.65
N LEU A 114 -38.58 10.02 24.16
CA LEU A 114 -38.40 10.32 22.75
C LEU A 114 -36.91 10.21 22.39
N PRO A 115 -36.57 10.04 21.11
CA PRO A 115 -35.18 10.19 20.64
C PRO A 115 -34.65 11.59 20.99
N ALA A 116 -33.56 11.67 21.72
CA ALA A 116 -32.91 12.93 22.06
C ALA A 116 -31.77 13.17 21.09
N GLU A 117 -31.73 14.33 20.48
CA GLU A 117 -30.77 14.68 19.46
C GLU A 117 -29.42 15.13 20.06
N ILE A 118 -28.34 14.62 19.50
CA ILE A 118 -26.96 15.01 19.78
C ILE A 118 -26.31 15.30 18.44
N GLU A 119 -25.67 16.46 18.33
CA GLU A 119 -24.98 16.87 17.13
C GLU A 119 -23.48 16.63 17.31
N LEU A 120 -22.86 15.88 16.37
CA LEU A 120 -21.42 15.76 16.25
C LEU A 120 -20.94 16.62 15.09
N ILE A 121 -20.14 17.62 15.41
CA ILE A 121 -19.62 18.60 14.44
C ILE A 121 -18.16 18.23 14.15
N HIS A 122 -17.87 17.89 12.90
CA HIS A 122 -16.55 17.51 12.44
C HIS A 122 -16.38 17.84 10.94
N ASP A 123 -15.16 17.80 10.46
CA ASP A 123 -14.85 17.95 9.02
C ASP A 123 -14.58 16.58 8.42
N SER A 124 -15.52 16.08 7.59
CA SER A 124 -15.44 14.78 6.91
C SER A 124 -14.34 14.69 5.85
N THR A 125 -13.67 15.78 5.51
CA THR A 125 -12.53 15.75 4.57
C THR A 125 -11.21 15.41 5.28
N ARG A 126 -11.20 15.41 6.61
CA ARG A 126 -10.02 15.21 7.45
C ARG A 126 -9.92 13.76 7.91
N GLN A 127 -8.93 13.04 7.38
CA GLN A 127 -8.63 11.66 7.79
C GLN A 127 -8.21 11.51 9.27
N ASP A 128 -7.73 12.58 9.88
CA ASP A 128 -7.34 12.55 11.31
C ASP A 128 -8.55 12.55 12.24
N ALA A 129 -9.69 13.08 11.80
CA ALA A 129 -10.95 13.11 12.53
C ALA A 129 -11.76 11.78 12.46
N ASP A 130 -11.51 10.95 11.45
CA ASP A 130 -12.29 9.72 11.22
C ASP A 130 -12.31 8.78 12.43
N ILE A 131 -11.15 8.48 13.03
CA ILE A 131 -11.05 7.55 14.16
C ILE A 131 -11.70 8.13 15.44
N PRO A 132 -11.44 9.40 15.85
CA PRO A 132 -12.14 10.05 16.93
C PRO A 132 -13.66 10.05 16.77
N VAL A 133 -14.15 10.43 15.59
CA VAL A 133 -15.59 10.51 15.29
C VAL A 133 -16.23 9.12 15.38
N GLU A 134 -15.70 8.12 14.68
CA GLU A 134 -16.20 6.74 14.69
C GLU A 134 -16.23 6.17 16.12
N ARG A 135 -15.20 6.48 16.93
CA ARG A 135 -15.15 6.04 18.34
C ARG A 135 -16.27 6.66 19.15
N ILE A 136 -16.56 7.97 18.99
CA ILE A 136 -17.63 8.67 19.70
C ILE A 136 -18.98 8.17 19.24
N GLU A 137 -19.22 8.05 17.93
CA GLU A 137 -20.46 7.51 17.37
C GLU A 137 -20.78 6.12 17.92
N ASN A 138 -19.80 5.21 17.88
CA ASN A 138 -19.95 3.86 18.42
C ASN A 138 -20.31 3.86 19.92
N LEU A 139 -19.71 4.76 20.71
CA LEU A 139 -20.01 4.89 22.12
C LEU A 139 -21.43 5.44 22.35
N LEU A 140 -21.84 6.47 21.61
CA LEU A 140 -23.17 7.06 21.70
C LEU A 140 -24.25 6.07 21.26
N GLU A 141 -24.02 5.32 20.18
CA GLU A 141 -24.93 4.25 19.76
C GLU A 141 -25.08 3.16 20.82
N ASN A 142 -23.97 2.71 21.41
CA ASN A 142 -23.98 1.69 22.45
C ASN A 142 -24.73 2.18 23.70
N TYR A 143 -24.53 3.45 24.09
CA TYR A 143 -25.28 4.06 25.16
C TYR A 143 -26.78 4.12 24.84
N GLY A 144 -27.14 4.57 23.63
CA GLY A 144 -28.53 4.63 23.15
C GLY A 144 -29.19 3.25 23.14
N LYS A 145 -28.52 2.23 22.62
CA LYS A 145 -28.97 0.83 22.61
C LYS A 145 -29.19 0.30 24.03
N THR A 146 -28.26 0.57 24.94
CA THR A 146 -28.35 0.14 26.35
C THR A 146 -29.56 0.78 27.06
N VAL A 147 -29.71 2.09 26.92
CA VAL A 147 -30.83 2.81 27.52
C VAL A 147 -32.18 2.40 26.88
N GLY A 148 -32.20 2.25 25.56
CA GLY A 148 -33.39 1.74 24.85
C GLY A 148 -33.82 0.38 25.36
N THR A 149 -32.89 -0.54 25.54
CA THR A 149 -33.11 -1.88 26.13
C THR A 149 -33.70 -1.78 27.53
N LEU A 150 -33.09 -0.97 28.39
CA LEU A 150 -33.60 -0.77 29.76
C LEU A 150 -35.01 -0.16 29.79
N ARG A 151 -35.32 0.77 28.88
CA ARG A 151 -36.69 1.36 28.76
C ARG A 151 -37.73 0.33 28.34
N LEU A 152 -37.39 -0.61 27.45
CA LEU A 152 -38.27 -1.69 27.02
C LEU A 152 -38.52 -2.67 28.15
N LEU A 153 -37.47 -3.11 28.84
CA LEU A 153 -37.58 -3.99 30.00
C LEU A 153 -38.45 -3.38 31.10
N ALA A 154 -38.28 -2.09 31.39
CA ALA A 154 -39.09 -1.38 32.38
C ALA A 154 -40.59 -1.31 31.99
N ARG A 155 -40.92 -1.45 30.70
CA ARG A 155 -42.28 -1.52 30.17
C ARG A 155 -42.79 -2.95 30.01
N GLY A 156 -42.04 -3.96 30.43
CA GLY A 156 -42.40 -5.38 30.26
C GLY A 156 -42.29 -5.88 28.80
N VAL A 157 -41.65 -5.12 27.92
CA VAL A 157 -41.46 -5.51 26.52
C VAL A 157 -40.09 -6.12 26.36
N SER A 158 -40.02 -7.30 25.72
CA SER A 158 -38.73 -7.89 25.40
C SER A 158 -37.93 -7.02 24.42
N PRO A 159 -36.64 -6.75 24.68
CA PRO A 159 -35.79 -6.02 23.73
C PRO A 159 -35.73 -6.67 22.34
N THR A 160 -35.92 -7.98 22.25
CA THR A 160 -35.99 -8.70 20.97
C THR A 160 -37.19 -8.33 20.11
N ALA A 161 -38.25 -7.73 20.70
CA ALA A 161 -39.41 -7.31 19.95
C ALA A 161 -39.14 -6.23 18.90
N ILE A 162 -38.10 -5.43 19.10
CA ILE A 162 -37.64 -4.42 18.09
C ILE A 162 -36.63 -4.97 17.13
N GLN A 163 -36.07 -6.15 17.37
CA GLN A 163 -35.10 -6.81 16.45
C GLN A 163 -35.85 -7.73 15.49
N SER A 164 -36.48 -7.15 14.47
CA SER A 164 -37.19 -7.90 13.42
C SER A 164 -36.26 -8.76 12.58
N LEU A 165 -34.96 -8.40 12.51
CA LEU A 165 -33.95 -9.07 11.72
C LEU A 165 -32.62 -9.19 12.52
N GLN A 166 -32.05 -10.37 12.53
CA GLN A 166 -30.71 -10.60 13.03
C GLN A 166 -29.78 -10.78 11.83
N ILE A 167 -28.96 -9.77 11.53
CA ILE A 167 -27.99 -9.85 10.44
C ILE A 167 -26.77 -10.60 10.95
N ALA A 168 -26.58 -11.83 10.46
CA ALA A 168 -25.36 -12.59 10.71
C ALA A 168 -24.32 -12.23 9.63
N HIS A 169 -23.27 -11.50 10.01
CA HIS A 169 -22.16 -11.22 9.13
C HIS A 169 -21.23 -12.43 9.09
N ARG A 170 -21.14 -13.09 7.94
CA ARG A 170 -20.12 -14.11 7.66
C ARG A 170 -19.04 -13.50 6.80
N ASP A 171 -18.00 -13.00 7.44
CA ASP A 171 -16.82 -12.48 6.74
C ASP A 171 -15.97 -13.67 6.24
N LEU A 172 -15.84 -13.77 4.92
CA LEU A 172 -15.01 -14.78 4.24
C LEU A 172 -13.59 -14.25 3.96
N ALA A 173 -13.27 -13.05 4.40
CA ALA A 173 -11.95 -12.47 4.19
C ALA A 173 -10.89 -13.23 5.00
N THR A 174 -9.88 -13.71 4.30
CA THR A 174 -8.68 -14.26 4.95
C THR A 174 -7.85 -13.13 5.59
N PRO A 175 -7.00 -13.42 6.59
CA PRO A 175 -6.08 -12.41 7.14
C PRO A 175 -5.22 -11.76 6.05
N GLN A 176 -4.82 -12.53 5.03
CA GLN A 176 -4.07 -12.04 3.87
C GLN A 176 -4.91 -11.10 2.99
N SER A 177 -6.19 -11.39 2.83
CA SER A 177 -7.13 -10.58 2.06
C SER A 177 -7.40 -9.23 2.73
N ARG A 178 -7.47 -9.18 4.07
CA ARG A 178 -7.59 -7.93 4.84
C ARG A 178 -6.36 -7.05 4.74
N ALA A 179 -5.17 -7.66 4.65
CA ALA A 179 -3.93 -6.94 4.38
C ALA A 179 -3.88 -6.33 2.97
N GLY A 180 -4.83 -6.67 2.09
CA GLY A 180 -4.84 -6.30 0.68
C GLY A 180 -4.83 -4.79 0.41
N GLN A 181 -5.39 -3.97 1.28
CA GLN A 181 -5.33 -2.51 1.14
C GLN A 181 -3.90 -1.99 1.31
N VAL A 182 -3.19 -2.47 2.34
CA VAL A 182 -1.78 -2.11 2.59
C VAL A 182 -0.87 -2.67 1.50
N LEU A 183 -1.22 -3.86 0.98
CA LEU A 183 -0.46 -4.54 -0.07
C LEU A 183 -0.79 -4.07 -1.49
N SER A 184 -1.70 -3.11 -1.67
CA SER A 184 -2.07 -2.61 -3.00
C SER A 184 -0.89 -2.01 -3.78
N PHE A 185 0.10 -1.48 -3.09
CA PHE A 185 1.34 -0.96 -3.69
C PHE A 185 2.41 -2.02 -3.93
N LEU A 186 2.30 -3.21 -3.36
CA LEU A 186 3.29 -4.28 -3.52
C LEU A 186 3.49 -4.69 -4.98
N PRO A 187 2.43 -4.90 -5.80
CA PRO A 187 2.60 -5.21 -7.21
C PRO A 187 3.39 -4.14 -7.94
N TYR A 188 3.10 -2.86 -7.70
CA TYR A 188 3.86 -1.76 -8.31
C TYR A 188 5.34 -1.85 -8.00
N LEU A 189 5.71 -2.04 -6.73
CA LEU A 189 7.11 -2.12 -6.31
C LEU A 189 7.83 -3.32 -6.94
N LEU A 190 7.19 -4.48 -7.02
CA LEU A 190 7.75 -5.68 -7.64
C LEU A 190 7.88 -5.55 -9.16
N ILE A 191 6.85 -5.01 -9.83
CA ILE A 191 6.89 -4.76 -11.28
C ILE A 191 7.95 -3.71 -11.61
N LEU A 192 8.06 -2.65 -10.82
CA LEU A 192 9.08 -1.62 -10.97
C LEU A 192 10.49 -2.23 -10.83
N THR A 193 10.70 -3.07 -9.81
CA THR A 193 11.99 -3.78 -9.61
C THR A 193 12.28 -4.72 -10.77
N ALA A 194 11.28 -5.44 -11.28
CA ALA A 194 11.44 -6.30 -12.47
C ALA A 194 11.80 -5.50 -13.71
N PHE A 195 11.07 -4.43 -13.96
CA PHE A 195 11.20 -3.61 -15.15
C PHE A 195 12.51 -2.83 -15.21
N LEU A 196 12.97 -2.31 -14.07
CA LEU A 196 14.16 -1.46 -13.97
C LEU A 196 15.36 -2.13 -13.30
N GLY A 197 15.23 -3.35 -12.80
CA GLY A 197 16.29 -4.01 -12.04
C GLY A 197 17.61 -4.17 -12.79
N GLY A 198 17.58 -4.26 -14.13
CA GLY A 198 18.76 -4.28 -15.00
C GLY A 198 19.13 -2.93 -15.62
N ALA A 199 18.38 -1.87 -15.32
CA ALA A 199 18.49 -0.59 -16.02
C ALA A 199 19.89 0.04 -15.92
N TYR A 200 20.45 0.02 -14.72
CA TYR A 200 21.78 0.57 -14.50
C TYR A 200 22.83 -0.11 -15.40
N LEU A 201 22.83 -1.44 -15.42
CA LEU A 201 23.77 -2.21 -16.25
C LEU A 201 23.58 -1.91 -17.73
N ILE A 202 22.32 -1.90 -18.22
CA ILE A 202 22.02 -1.61 -19.63
C ILE A 202 22.51 -0.22 -20.03
N ILE A 203 22.27 0.78 -19.21
CA ILE A 203 22.69 2.15 -19.50
C ILE A 203 24.20 2.25 -19.55
N ASP A 204 24.91 1.66 -18.59
CA ASP A 204 26.38 1.70 -18.54
C ASP A 204 27.02 0.96 -19.72
N VAL A 205 26.54 -0.27 -20.02
CA VAL A 205 27.12 -1.09 -21.11
C VAL A 205 26.67 -0.69 -22.52
N THR A 206 25.76 0.27 -22.65
CA THR A 206 25.25 0.74 -23.95
C THR A 206 25.57 2.23 -24.15
N ALA A 207 24.86 3.12 -23.45
CA ALA A 207 25.09 4.55 -23.53
C ALA A 207 26.46 4.94 -22.95
N GLY A 208 26.89 4.28 -21.86
CA GLY A 208 28.21 4.53 -21.24
C GLY A 208 29.39 4.11 -22.13
N GLU A 209 29.31 2.96 -22.83
CA GLU A 209 30.32 2.56 -23.79
C GLU A 209 30.38 3.50 -24.99
N ARG A 210 29.22 4.03 -25.44
CA ARG A 210 29.16 5.01 -26.50
C ARG A 210 29.78 6.34 -26.08
N GLU A 211 29.47 6.83 -24.88
CA GLU A 211 30.05 8.06 -24.32
C GLU A 211 31.56 7.97 -24.16
N ARG A 212 32.08 6.79 -23.74
CA ARG A 212 33.51 6.51 -23.59
C ARG A 212 34.22 6.15 -24.92
N GLN A 213 33.51 6.14 -26.05
CA GLN A 213 34.00 5.74 -27.38
C GLN A 213 34.55 4.29 -27.42
N SER A 214 34.16 3.43 -26.49
CA SER A 214 34.59 2.03 -26.42
C SER A 214 33.70 1.08 -27.23
N LEU A 215 32.58 1.57 -27.75
CA LEU A 215 31.65 0.79 -28.58
C LEU A 215 32.28 0.48 -29.98
N GLU A 216 33.02 1.42 -30.57
CA GLU A 216 33.59 1.26 -31.92
C GLU A 216 34.57 0.10 -32.00
N PRO A 217 35.57 -0.03 -31.08
CA PRO A 217 36.45 -1.20 -31.05
C PRO A 217 35.72 -2.52 -30.88
N LEU A 218 34.60 -2.53 -30.08
CA LEU A 218 33.79 -3.70 -29.88
C LEU A 218 33.08 -4.14 -31.19
N LEU A 219 32.61 -3.17 -31.96
CA LEU A 219 31.91 -3.41 -33.25
C LEU A 219 32.90 -3.80 -34.37
N ALA A 220 34.17 -3.53 -34.21
CA ALA A 220 35.21 -3.97 -35.14
C ALA A 220 35.61 -5.44 -34.96
N THR A 221 35.14 -6.10 -33.89
CA THR A 221 35.39 -7.54 -33.66
C THR A 221 34.57 -8.41 -34.63
N PRO A 222 34.97 -9.66 -34.93
CA PRO A 222 34.25 -10.57 -35.83
C PRO A 222 32.93 -11.08 -35.26
N ALA A 223 32.49 -10.61 -34.08
CA ALA A 223 31.22 -10.96 -33.47
C ALA A 223 30.04 -10.25 -34.17
N SER A 224 28.93 -10.97 -34.38
CA SER A 224 27.73 -10.33 -34.92
C SER A 224 27.13 -9.32 -33.94
N ARG A 225 26.62 -8.21 -34.46
CA ARG A 225 25.96 -7.15 -33.64
C ARG A 225 24.84 -7.71 -32.77
N THR A 226 24.05 -8.66 -33.31
CA THR A 226 22.98 -9.35 -32.60
C THR A 226 23.51 -10.16 -31.41
N ALA A 227 24.66 -10.87 -31.57
CA ALA A 227 25.26 -11.63 -30.48
C ALA A 227 25.79 -10.71 -29.36
N ILE A 228 26.33 -9.55 -29.70
CA ILE A 228 26.80 -8.54 -28.75
C ILE A 228 25.60 -8.00 -27.96
N MET A 229 24.58 -7.51 -28.65
CA MET A 229 23.38 -6.93 -28.00
C MET A 229 22.59 -7.95 -27.16
N SER A 230 22.44 -9.17 -27.68
CA SER A 230 21.78 -10.24 -26.89
C SER A 230 22.56 -10.60 -25.63
N GLY A 231 23.89 -10.62 -25.70
CA GLY A 231 24.75 -10.85 -24.54
C GLY A 231 24.57 -9.78 -23.47
N LYS A 232 24.49 -8.50 -23.86
CA LYS A 232 24.25 -7.37 -22.96
C LYS A 232 22.85 -7.43 -22.33
N ILE A 233 21.80 -7.69 -23.12
CA ILE A 233 20.42 -7.86 -22.63
C ILE A 233 20.34 -9.02 -21.62
N LEU A 234 20.95 -10.17 -21.94
CA LEU A 234 20.98 -11.31 -21.02
C LEU A 234 21.70 -10.99 -19.69
N ALA A 235 22.80 -10.24 -19.74
CA ALA A 235 23.51 -9.79 -18.54
C ALA A 235 22.61 -8.90 -17.67
N ALA A 236 21.90 -7.97 -18.28
CA ALA A 236 20.96 -7.12 -17.58
C ALA A 236 19.76 -7.88 -17.01
N CYS A 237 19.24 -8.87 -17.74
CA CYS A 237 18.18 -9.74 -17.24
C CYS A 237 18.65 -10.58 -16.04
N ALA A 238 19.87 -11.12 -16.09
CA ALA A 238 20.44 -11.87 -14.96
C ALA A 238 20.59 -10.97 -13.72
N PHE A 239 21.07 -9.75 -13.92
CA PHE A 239 21.19 -8.77 -12.83
C PHE A 239 19.82 -8.33 -12.29
N GLY A 240 18.85 -8.05 -13.16
CA GLY A 240 17.47 -7.74 -12.76
C GLY A 240 16.81 -8.90 -12.03
N MET A 241 17.09 -10.15 -12.41
CA MET A 241 16.61 -11.33 -11.69
C MET A 241 17.22 -11.42 -10.29
N MET A 242 18.51 -11.11 -10.13
CA MET A 242 19.14 -11.04 -8.80
C MET A 242 18.48 -9.95 -7.94
N SER A 243 18.24 -8.77 -8.51
CA SER A 243 17.51 -7.69 -7.82
C SER A 243 16.12 -8.15 -7.35
N LEU A 244 15.37 -8.84 -8.20
CA LEU A 244 14.06 -9.39 -7.84
C LEU A 244 14.13 -10.41 -6.70
N VAL A 245 15.08 -11.34 -6.75
CA VAL A 245 15.26 -12.33 -5.67
C VAL A 245 15.56 -11.64 -4.35
N ILE A 246 16.47 -10.67 -4.35
CA ILE A 246 16.82 -9.90 -3.14
C ILE A 246 15.60 -9.13 -2.63
N SER A 247 14.85 -8.48 -3.52
CA SER A 247 13.64 -7.73 -3.16
C SER A 247 12.58 -8.64 -2.54
N LEU A 248 12.28 -9.78 -3.15
CA LEU A 248 11.28 -10.74 -2.64
C LEU A 248 11.69 -11.33 -1.29
N MET A 249 12.98 -11.64 -1.11
CA MET A 249 13.50 -12.08 0.19
C MET A 249 13.40 -10.99 1.26
N ALA A 250 13.70 -9.73 0.89
CA ALA A 250 13.55 -8.59 1.78
C ALA A 250 12.07 -8.37 2.16
N PHE A 251 11.13 -8.45 1.21
CA PHE A 251 9.69 -8.40 1.52
C PHE A 251 9.28 -9.52 2.45
N LYS A 252 9.73 -10.76 2.22
CA LYS A 252 9.46 -11.88 3.12
C LYS A 252 9.92 -11.59 4.54
N ILE A 253 11.14 -11.08 4.71
CA ILE A 253 11.70 -10.71 6.03
C ILE A 253 10.86 -9.59 6.66
N CYS A 254 10.52 -8.54 5.91
CA CYS A 254 9.69 -7.44 6.38
C CYS A 254 8.31 -7.92 6.85
N PHE A 255 7.67 -8.84 6.12
CA PHE A 255 6.36 -9.39 6.51
C PHE A 255 6.44 -10.28 7.75
N LEU A 256 7.53 -11.03 7.95
CA LEU A 256 7.74 -11.77 9.20
C LEU A 256 7.75 -10.84 10.43
N PHE A 257 8.39 -9.67 10.31
CA PHE A 257 8.40 -8.67 11.38
C PHE A 257 7.08 -7.89 11.50
N SER A 258 6.29 -7.79 10.42
CA SER A 258 5.00 -7.08 10.43
C SER A 258 3.85 -7.92 11.01
N SER A 259 4.02 -9.21 11.23
CA SER A 259 2.98 -10.09 11.79
C SER A 259 2.51 -9.64 13.18
N GLY A 260 3.39 -9.05 13.99
CA GLY A 260 3.07 -8.42 15.27
C GLY A 260 2.27 -7.11 15.16
N LEU A 261 2.18 -6.51 13.97
CA LEU A 261 1.47 -5.26 13.70
C LEU A 261 0.07 -5.47 13.08
N GLY A 262 -0.45 -6.70 13.13
CA GLY A 262 -1.78 -7.05 12.61
C GLY A 262 -1.83 -7.38 11.11
N VAL A 263 -0.73 -7.23 10.39
CA VAL A 263 -0.62 -7.58 8.96
C VAL A 263 0.01 -8.96 8.83
N LYS A 264 -0.82 -10.00 8.68
CA LYS A 264 -0.35 -11.38 8.50
C LYS A 264 -0.30 -11.71 7.01
N VAL A 265 0.90 -11.62 6.44
CA VAL A 265 1.19 -12.05 5.06
C VAL A 265 2.31 -13.07 5.10
N GLU A 266 2.01 -14.29 4.69
CA GLU A 266 2.99 -15.36 4.60
C GLU A 266 3.41 -15.56 3.15
N LEU A 267 4.60 -15.10 2.79
CA LEU A 267 5.22 -15.43 1.52
C LEU A 267 5.91 -16.78 1.62
N LEU A 268 5.20 -17.85 1.22
CA LEU A 268 5.80 -19.18 1.08
C LEU A 268 6.85 -19.17 -0.04
N MET A 269 7.84 -20.06 0.05
CA MET A 269 8.86 -20.19 -1.01
C MET A 269 8.24 -20.57 -2.37
N GLY A 270 7.16 -21.37 -2.37
CA GLY A 270 6.38 -21.63 -3.59
C GLY A 270 5.77 -20.38 -4.21
N THR A 271 5.22 -19.47 -3.40
CA THR A 271 4.70 -18.18 -3.87
C THR A 271 5.80 -17.31 -4.45
N ILE A 272 6.99 -17.26 -3.82
CA ILE A 272 8.15 -16.51 -4.32
C ILE A 272 8.59 -17.04 -5.70
N SER A 273 8.67 -18.35 -5.87
CA SER A 273 9.04 -18.95 -7.16
C SER A 273 8.02 -18.64 -8.27
N LEU A 274 6.73 -18.67 -7.95
CA LEU A 274 5.67 -18.28 -8.89
C LEU A 274 5.73 -16.79 -9.23
N LEU A 275 5.98 -15.92 -8.26
CA LEU A 275 6.16 -14.49 -8.49
C LEU A 275 7.34 -14.22 -9.42
N LEU A 276 8.47 -14.92 -9.25
CA LEU A 276 9.61 -14.81 -10.16
C LEU A 276 9.21 -15.18 -11.59
N VAL A 277 8.49 -16.29 -11.79
CA VAL A 277 8.02 -16.72 -13.12
C VAL A 277 7.10 -15.68 -13.76
N VAL A 278 6.15 -15.13 -13.00
CA VAL A 278 5.20 -14.10 -13.47
C VAL A 278 5.92 -12.80 -13.86
N LEU A 279 7.04 -12.49 -13.22
CA LEU A 279 7.79 -11.24 -13.46
C LEU A 279 8.85 -11.37 -14.56
N ILE A 280 9.25 -12.57 -14.99
CA ILE A 280 10.22 -12.78 -16.09
C ILE A 280 9.81 -12.04 -17.39
N PRO A 281 8.56 -12.12 -17.89
CA PRO A 281 8.20 -11.43 -19.11
C PRO A 281 8.39 -9.92 -19.04
N ILE A 282 8.01 -9.30 -17.92
CA ILE A 282 8.14 -7.84 -17.75
C ILE A 282 9.59 -7.41 -17.60
N LEU A 283 10.42 -8.24 -16.97
CA LEU A 283 11.86 -8.02 -16.88
C LEU A 283 12.50 -8.04 -18.27
N LEU A 284 12.12 -8.98 -19.14
CA LEU A 284 12.59 -9.05 -20.52
C LEU A 284 12.14 -7.82 -21.33
N VAL A 285 10.87 -7.44 -21.22
CA VAL A 285 10.32 -6.24 -21.88
C VAL A 285 11.07 -4.99 -21.40
N GLY A 286 11.30 -4.85 -20.11
CA GLY A 286 12.04 -3.75 -19.53
C GLY A 286 13.47 -3.68 -20.07
N ALA A 287 14.19 -4.81 -20.06
CA ALA A 287 15.54 -4.89 -20.56
C ALA A 287 15.62 -4.53 -22.05
N CYS A 288 14.69 -5.02 -22.89
CA CYS A 288 14.67 -4.69 -24.32
C CYS A 288 14.36 -3.21 -24.56
N LEU A 289 13.35 -2.63 -23.88
CA LEU A 289 13.00 -1.22 -24.02
C LEU A 289 14.13 -0.30 -23.56
N LEU A 290 14.73 -0.60 -22.41
CA LEU A 290 15.87 0.16 -21.90
C LEU A 290 17.08 0.08 -22.84
N THR A 291 17.36 -1.09 -23.42
CA THR A 291 18.43 -1.26 -24.40
C THR A 291 18.16 -0.42 -25.65
N LEU A 292 16.92 -0.40 -26.14
CA LEU A 292 16.53 0.41 -27.30
C LEU A 292 16.75 1.91 -27.03
N ILE A 293 16.34 2.40 -25.87
CA ILE A 293 16.51 3.79 -25.47
C ILE A 293 18.01 4.10 -25.30
N ALA A 294 18.74 3.27 -24.53
CA ALA A 294 20.16 3.50 -24.27
C ALA A 294 21.00 3.45 -25.56
N ALA A 295 20.60 2.67 -26.57
CA ALA A 295 21.23 2.66 -27.88
C ALA A 295 20.92 3.92 -28.72
N SER A 296 19.79 4.59 -28.46
CA SER A 296 19.36 5.76 -29.23
C SER A 296 19.97 7.06 -28.73
N VAL A 297 20.30 7.15 -27.44
CA VAL A 297 20.82 8.38 -26.80
C VAL A 297 22.35 8.52 -26.91
N LYS A 298 22.87 9.73 -26.68
CA LYS A 298 24.28 10.04 -26.80
C LYS A 298 25.05 9.98 -25.48
N SER A 299 24.37 10.04 -24.35
CA SER A 299 25.02 10.08 -23.03
C SER A 299 24.24 9.27 -21.99
N VAL A 300 24.95 8.86 -20.94
CA VAL A 300 24.35 8.19 -19.76
C VAL A 300 23.28 9.07 -19.10
N LYS A 301 23.52 10.38 -19.03
CA LYS A 301 22.63 11.36 -18.42
C LYS A 301 21.28 11.46 -19.15
N GLU A 302 21.33 11.45 -20.47
CA GLU A 302 20.16 11.44 -21.33
C GLU A 302 19.36 10.14 -21.17
N ALA A 303 20.03 8.98 -21.14
CA ALA A 303 19.38 7.68 -20.86
C ALA A 303 18.65 7.65 -19.51
N GLN A 304 19.26 8.21 -18.47
CA GLN A 304 18.65 8.30 -17.14
C GLN A 304 17.41 9.19 -17.13
N SER A 305 17.36 10.25 -17.92
CA SER A 305 16.18 11.12 -18.05
C SER A 305 14.99 10.37 -18.64
N TYR A 306 15.21 9.57 -19.69
CA TYR A 306 14.16 8.70 -20.26
C TYR A 306 13.71 7.61 -19.29
N MET A 307 14.63 7.09 -18.45
CA MET A 307 14.28 6.10 -17.43
C MET A 307 13.24 6.63 -16.44
N SER A 308 13.30 7.91 -16.08
CA SER A 308 12.30 8.53 -15.19
C SER A 308 10.88 8.51 -15.77
N VAL A 309 10.75 8.68 -17.09
CA VAL A 309 9.46 8.55 -17.78
C VAL A 309 8.99 7.09 -17.80
N LEU A 310 9.91 6.14 -18.03
CA LEU A 310 9.58 4.71 -18.04
C LEU A 310 9.08 4.21 -16.67
N MET A 311 9.52 4.81 -15.57
CA MET A 311 9.04 4.47 -14.21
C MET A 311 7.53 4.72 -14.04
N MET A 312 6.94 5.58 -14.85
CA MET A 312 5.50 5.84 -14.80
C MET A 312 4.65 4.69 -15.41
N LEU A 313 5.22 3.91 -16.34
CA LEU A 313 4.48 2.83 -17.00
C LEU A 313 3.90 1.78 -16.02
N PRO A 314 4.67 1.22 -15.07
CA PRO A 314 4.12 0.30 -14.08
C PRO A 314 3.15 0.93 -13.09
N LEU A 315 3.19 2.25 -12.92
CA LEU A 315 2.32 2.98 -11.99
C LEU A 315 0.88 3.10 -12.51
N LEU A 316 0.70 3.25 -13.83
CA LEU A 316 -0.60 3.46 -14.45
C LEU A 316 -1.63 2.38 -14.09
N PRO A 317 -1.37 1.07 -14.24
CA PRO A 317 -2.33 0.03 -13.86
C PRO A 317 -2.68 0.07 -12.37
N THR A 318 -1.72 0.38 -11.52
CA THR A 318 -1.94 0.45 -10.06
C THR A 318 -2.90 1.59 -9.71
N ILE A 319 -2.71 2.78 -10.30
CA ILE A 319 -3.61 3.92 -10.10
C ILE A 319 -5.01 3.62 -10.64
N ILE A 320 -5.12 3.06 -11.86
CA ILE A 320 -6.41 2.73 -12.47
C ILE A 320 -7.20 1.77 -11.57
N LEU A 321 -6.55 0.73 -11.06
CA LEU A 321 -7.20 -0.26 -10.19
C LEU A 321 -7.51 0.27 -8.80
N MET A 322 -6.77 1.26 -8.31
CA MET A 322 -7.03 1.93 -7.03
C MET A 322 -8.25 2.84 -7.11
N VAL A 323 -8.40 3.58 -8.22
CA VAL A 323 -9.53 4.50 -8.45
C VAL A 323 -10.79 3.74 -8.88
N ASN A 324 -10.64 2.70 -9.70
CA ASN A 324 -11.74 1.90 -10.20
C ASN A 324 -11.44 0.40 -10.01
N PRO A 325 -11.80 -0.17 -8.86
CA PRO A 325 -11.60 -1.59 -8.60
C PRO A 325 -12.50 -2.42 -9.52
N VAL A 326 -11.95 -2.90 -10.61
CA VAL A 326 -12.66 -3.71 -11.61
C VAL A 326 -12.62 -5.18 -11.20
N LYS A 327 -13.74 -5.89 -11.33
CA LYS A 327 -13.77 -7.35 -11.20
C LYS A 327 -12.84 -7.99 -12.22
N ASN A 328 -12.13 -9.05 -11.82
CA ASN A 328 -11.20 -9.75 -12.69
C ASN A 328 -11.88 -10.25 -13.97
N GLN A 329 -11.38 -9.81 -15.11
CA GLN A 329 -11.86 -10.20 -16.43
C GLN A 329 -10.69 -10.78 -17.25
N LEU A 330 -10.96 -11.74 -18.12
CA LEU A 330 -9.93 -12.45 -18.90
C LEU A 330 -9.03 -11.53 -19.74
N TRP A 331 -9.60 -10.46 -20.32
CA TRP A 331 -8.82 -9.51 -21.14
C TRP A 331 -7.72 -8.78 -20.37
N MET A 332 -7.89 -8.61 -19.04
CA MET A 332 -6.88 -7.94 -18.20
C MET A 332 -5.55 -8.70 -18.18
N PHE A 333 -5.61 -10.02 -18.35
CA PHE A 333 -4.41 -10.86 -18.40
C PHE A 333 -3.64 -10.75 -19.71
N ALA A 334 -4.23 -10.15 -20.74
CA ALA A 334 -3.57 -9.87 -22.02
C ALA A 334 -2.80 -8.54 -22.03
N VAL A 335 -3.07 -7.64 -21.07
CA VAL A 335 -2.45 -6.31 -21.01
C VAL A 335 -1.19 -6.36 -20.13
N PRO A 336 0.00 -6.01 -20.67
CA PRO A 336 1.24 -5.92 -19.88
C PRO A 336 1.07 -4.97 -18.68
N PHE A 337 1.80 -5.22 -17.61
CA PHE A 337 1.73 -4.55 -16.30
C PHE A 337 0.42 -4.81 -15.55
N LEU A 338 -0.75 -4.79 -16.21
CA LEU A 338 -2.04 -5.05 -15.59
C LEU A 338 -2.18 -6.53 -15.21
N SER A 339 -1.77 -7.43 -16.10
CA SER A 339 -1.75 -8.87 -15.85
C SER A 339 -0.84 -9.23 -14.67
N GLN A 340 0.37 -8.69 -14.62
CA GLN A 340 1.30 -8.92 -13.52
C GLN A 340 0.74 -8.36 -12.20
N ASN A 341 0.14 -7.17 -12.23
CA ASN A 341 -0.48 -6.57 -11.05
C ASN A 341 -1.54 -7.50 -10.45
N GLN A 342 -2.48 -7.98 -11.27
CA GLN A 342 -3.54 -8.90 -10.84
C GLN A 342 -2.99 -10.25 -10.36
N MET A 343 -2.02 -10.82 -11.07
CA MET A 343 -1.41 -12.09 -10.69
C MET A 343 -0.65 -11.99 -9.36
N ILE A 344 0.09 -10.91 -9.14
CA ILE A 344 0.81 -10.68 -7.88
C ILE A 344 -0.19 -10.59 -6.73
N LEU A 345 -1.27 -9.80 -6.88
CA LEU A 345 -2.30 -9.66 -5.84
C LEU A 345 -2.95 -11.01 -5.51
N LYS A 346 -3.32 -11.82 -6.51
CA LYS A 346 -3.90 -13.15 -6.30
C LYS A 346 -2.93 -14.08 -5.56
N LEU A 347 -1.67 -14.13 -5.99
CA LEU A 347 -0.65 -14.98 -5.38
C LEU A 347 -0.37 -14.59 -3.92
N VAL A 348 -0.32 -13.29 -3.61
CA VAL A 348 -0.08 -12.79 -2.26
C VAL A 348 -1.29 -13.00 -1.35
N ARG A 349 -2.51 -12.97 -1.90
CA ARG A 349 -3.76 -13.30 -1.18
C ARG A 349 -3.97 -14.80 -0.98
N GLY A 350 -3.12 -15.64 -1.59
CA GLY A 350 -3.28 -17.10 -1.54
C GLY A 350 -4.46 -17.63 -2.36
N GLU A 351 -4.93 -16.85 -3.34
CA GLU A 351 -6.02 -17.26 -4.23
C GLU A 351 -5.48 -18.22 -5.31
N THR A 352 -6.25 -19.26 -5.63
CA THR A 352 -5.88 -20.21 -6.69
C THR A 352 -5.98 -19.56 -8.07
N ILE A 353 -4.93 -19.69 -8.87
CA ILE A 353 -4.82 -19.12 -10.23
C ILE A 353 -5.92 -19.63 -11.19
N GLY A 354 -6.58 -20.75 -10.86
CA GLY A 354 -7.55 -21.42 -11.74
C GLY A 354 -9.01 -20.98 -11.63
N LYS A 355 -9.35 -20.01 -10.80
CA LYS A 355 -10.72 -19.45 -10.71
C LYS A 355 -10.73 -18.04 -11.29
N VAL A 356 -10.89 -17.95 -12.60
CA VAL A 356 -11.19 -16.72 -13.34
C VAL A 356 -12.67 -16.73 -13.73
#